data_992c6141b829278c976700e8d30a09a7
#
_entry.id   992c6141b829278c976700e8d30a09a7
#
_cell.length_a   1.000
_cell.length_b   1.000
_cell.length_c   1.000
_cell.angle_alpha   90.00
_cell.angle_beta   90.00
_cell.angle_gamma   90.00
#
_symmetry.space_group_name_H-M   'P 1'
#
loop_
_entity.id
_entity.type
_entity.pdbx_description
1 polymer ?
#
loop_
_entity_poly.entity_id
_entity_poly.type
_entity_poly.pdbx_seq_one_letter_code
_entity_poly.pdbx_strand_id
1 'polypeptide(L)'
;MSVGFSIFAKNKFMLSVSNLSVQFGKRVLFDEVNVSFNQGNCYGIIGANGAGKSTFLKVLTGKMEPNSGNVHLESGKRMSVLEQNHFAYDDFPVLETVIRGNKPLFAIKKEMDDLYAKPDFSDADSNRVGELQIKFEEMNGWNAESDAAAMLSNLDINEEHHYTLMKDLDGKQKVRVLLAQALFGNPDVLIMDEPTNDLDYETIQWLENFLANYDNTVIVVSHDRHFLDAVCTHISDVDFGKINHYSGNYTFWYESSQLAAKQRAQQNKKAEEKKKELEEFIARFSANVAKSKQATSRKKMIDKLNISDIRPSSRRYPAIIFEREREAGDQILNIEGLAAEVDGTPLFTNIDLNLAKGDKVVVYSKDARAATAFYEIMNGKQQASAGSFQWGITTNQSYLPLDNAAYFDKDESLVDWLRQYAKTDEEREEVFLRGFLGKMLFSGEEALKSAKVLSGGEKVRCMLSRMMMERANVLMLDEPTNHLDLESITAFNNTLIKFKGTVLLTTHDHAFAQSVGNRVVELTPKGVIDRYMPFDDYMADAKIKELRAKMYA
;
A
#
# COMPACT_ATOMS: atom_id res chain seq x y z
N MET A 1 57.40 6.15 15.19
CA MET A 1 56.66 6.51 13.94
C MET A 1 55.51 5.53 13.79
N SER A 2 54.34 5.88 14.29
CA SER A 2 53.14 5.10 14.13
C SER A 2 52.32 5.74 13.01
N VAL A 3 52.25 5.06 11.87
CA VAL A 3 51.42 5.45 10.74
C VAL A 3 49.99 4.99 11.06
N GLY A 4 49.17 5.94 11.50
CA GLY A 4 47.73 5.72 11.67
C GLY A 4 47.10 5.60 10.28
N PHE A 5 46.71 4.40 9.89
CA PHE A 5 45.80 4.18 8.77
C PHE A 5 44.39 4.60 9.19
N SER A 6 44.05 5.82 8.84
CA SER A 6 42.64 6.29 8.87
C SER A 6 41.88 5.61 7.75
N ILE A 7 41.20 4.52 8.07
CA ILE A 7 40.21 3.93 7.18
C ILE A 7 38.93 4.79 7.25
N PHE A 8 38.93 5.93 6.59
CA PHE A 8 37.69 6.58 6.17
C PHE A 8 37.15 5.78 4.98
N ALA A 9 36.32 4.79 5.26
CA ALA A 9 35.40 4.30 4.24
C ALA A 9 34.61 5.53 3.77
N LYS A 10 34.92 6.03 2.57
CA LYS A 10 34.04 6.97 1.88
C LYS A 10 32.71 6.24 1.69
N ASN A 11 31.73 6.54 2.54
CA ASN A 11 30.35 6.16 2.26
C ASN A 11 29.99 6.79 0.92
N LYS A 12 30.02 6.01 -0.13
CA LYS A 12 29.56 6.41 -1.46
C LYS A 12 28.04 6.39 -1.42
N PHE A 13 27.44 7.57 -1.27
CA PHE A 13 26.00 7.70 -1.41
C PHE A 13 25.62 7.51 -2.88
N MET A 14 24.76 6.56 -3.16
CA MET A 14 24.22 6.31 -4.50
C MET A 14 23.31 7.44 -4.95
N LEU A 15 22.41 7.86 -4.05
CA LEU A 15 21.47 8.97 -4.25
C LEU A 15 21.42 9.78 -2.95
N SER A 16 21.51 11.10 -3.04
CA SER A 16 21.44 11.99 -1.89
C SER A 16 20.56 13.20 -2.14
N VAL A 17 19.92 13.66 -1.08
CA VAL A 17 19.05 14.84 -1.05
C VAL A 17 19.59 15.78 0.00
N SER A 18 19.78 17.05 -0.35
CA SER A 18 20.35 18.06 0.53
C SER A 18 19.48 19.30 0.59
N ASN A 19 19.09 19.70 1.82
CA ASN A 19 18.30 20.88 2.14
C ASN A 19 17.02 21.03 1.31
N LEU A 20 16.36 19.91 1.05
CA LEU A 20 15.16 19.84 0.21
C LEU A 20 13.97 20.47 0.91
N SER A 21 13.35 21.46 0.29
CA SER A 21 12.07 22.02 0.72
C SER A 21 11.07 22.02 -0.42
N VAL A 22 9.82 21.63 -0.12
CA VAL A 22 8.71 21.60 -1.06
C VAL A 22 7.46 22.17 -0.40
N GLN A 23 6.85 23.15 -1.07
CA GLN A 23 5.69 23.86 -0.56
C GLN A 23 4.65 24.06 -1.67
N PHE A 24 3.37 23.88 -1.34
CA PHE A 24 2.22 24.19 -2.20
C PHE A 24 1.36 25.28 -1.54
N GLY A 25 1.44 26.49 -2.06
CA GLY A 25 0.78 27.65 -1.47
C GLY A 25 1.25 27.86 -0.02
N LYS A 26 0.35 27.72 0.96
CA LYS A 26 0.67 27.84 2.40
C LYS A 26 1.08 26.51 3.05
N ARG A 27 0.93 25.39 2.34
CA ARG A 27 1.20 24.06 2.90
C ARG A 27 2.63 23.65 2.61
N VAL A 28 3.45 23.55 3.65
CA VAL A 28 4.80 22.99 3.59
C VAL A 28 4.69 21.47 3.65
N LEU A 29 5.22 20.76 2.64
CA LEU A 29 5.32 19.30 2.63
C LEU A 29 6.65 18.83 3.19
N PHE A 30 7.75 19.46 2.75
CA PHE A 30 9.11 19.16 3.20
C PHE A 30 9.82 20.45 3.56
N ASP A 31 10.62 20.40 4.63
CA ASP A 31 11.36 21.53 5.15
C ASP A 31 12.78 21.10 5.51
N GLU A 32 13.77 21.57 4.72
CA GLU A 32 15.20 21.28 4.88
C GLU A 32 15.51 19.78 5.10
N VAL A 33 14.95 18.91 4.24
CA VAL A 33 15.17 17.47 4.30
C VAL A 33 16.58 17.15 3.79
N ASN A 34 17.31 16.36 4.58
CA ASN A 34 18.61 15.82 4.23
C ASN A 34 18.59 14.30 4.43
N VAL A 35 18.66 13.53 3.34
CA VAL A 35 18.64 12.07 3.37
C VAL A 35 19.56 11.50 2.31
N SER A 36 20.07 10.29 2.56
CA SER A 36 20.96 9.60 1.63
C SER A 36 20.60 8.11 1.54
N PHE A 37 20.65 7.60 0.32
CA PHE A 37 20.37 6.22 -0.01
C PHE A 37 21.65 5.52 -0.45
N ASN A 38 22.00 4.44 0.23
CA ASN A 38 23.22 3.70 0.01
C ASN A 38 22.98 2.49 -0.88
N GLN A 39 23.99 2.08 -1.64
CA GLN A 39 23.94 0.89 -2.46
C GLN A 39 23.62 -0.37 -1.63
N GLY A 40 22.91 -1.32 -2.25
CA GLY A 40 22.58 -2.61 -1.65
C GLY A 40 21.51 -2.57 -0.56
N ASN A 41 20.75 -1.48 -0.48
CA ASN A 41 19.67 -1.35 0.50
C ASN A 41 18.32 -1.09 -0.18
N CYS A 42 17.27 -1.65 0.40
CA CYS A 42 15.90 -1.34 0.07
C CYS A 42 15.30 -0.41 1.13
N TYR A 43 14.82 0.75 0.70
CA TYR A 43 14.23 1.78 1.54
C TYR A 43 12.71 1.85 1.32
N GLY A 44 11.94 1.42 2.33
CA GLY A 44 10.50 1.59 2.34
C GLY A 44 10.12 3.00 2.81
N ILE A 45 9.51 3.81 1.95
CA ILE A 45 9.01 5.14 2.32
C ILE A 45 7.59 5.01 2.85
N ILE A 46 7.40 5.38 4.10
CA ILE A 46 6.11 5.34 4.78
C ILE A 46 5.73 6.71 5.32
N GLY A 47 4.45 6.91 5.57
CA GLY A 47 3.91 8.17 6.10
C GLY A 47 2.41 8.27 5.86
N ALA A 48 1.74 9.13 6.61
CA ALA A 48 0.30 9.35 6.48
C ALA A 48 -0.10 9.73 5.05
N ASN A 49 -1.38 9.50 4.68
CA ASN A 49 -1.89 9.98 3.40
C ASN A 49 -1.78 11.50 3.32
N GLY A 50 -1.25 11.97 2.18
CA GLY A 50 -0.96 13.38 1.98
C GLY A 50 0.31 13.91 2.67
N ALA A 51 1.15 13.06 3.29
CA ALA A 51 2.46 13.44 3.84
C ALA A 51 3.48 13.84 2.77
N GLY A 52 3.21 13.52 1.49
CA GLY A 52 4.06 13.91 0.37
C GLY A 52 4.91 12.78 -0.22
N LYS A 53 4.63 11.50 0.11
CA LYS A 53 5.41 10.35 -0.39
C LYS A 53 5.62 10.37 -1.90
N SER A 54 4.55 10.35 -2.68
CA SER A 54 4.62 10.40 -4.16
C SER A 54 5.22 11.72 -4.69
N THR A 55 5.04 12.84 -3.95
CA THR A 55 5.70 14.10 -4.29
C THR A 55 7.22 13.99 -4.12
N PHE A 56 7.66 13.34 -3.05
CA PHE A 56 9.09 13.09 -2.82
C PHE A 56 9.68 12.22 -3.93
N LEU A 57 8.99 11.16 -4.35
CA LEU A 57 9.42 10.35 -5.49
C LEU A 57 9.51 11.17 -6.79
N LYS A 58 8.54 12.07 -7.05
CA LYS A 58 8.59 12.97 -8.22
C LYS A 58 9.79 13.91 -8.19
N VAL A 59 10.18 14.38 -7.01
CA VAL A 59 11.39 15.20 -6.84
C VAL A 59 12.65 14.37 -7.05
N LEU A 60 12.74 13.16 -6.47
CA LEU A 60 13.88 12.25 -6.66
C LEU A 60 14.11 11.92 -8.15
N THR A 61 13.02 11.76 -8.89
CA THR A 61 13.05 11.39 -10.31
C THR A 61 13.20 12.57 -11.27
N GLY A 62 13.29 13.80 -10.73
CA GLY A 62 13.35 15.03 -11.54
C GLY A 62 12.05 15.38 -12.27
N LYS A 63 10.94 14.68 -11.99
CA LYS A 63 9.61 15.02 -12.57
C LYS A 63 9.00 16.27 -11.94
N MET A 64 9.56 16.73 -10.82
CA MET A 64 9.16 17.95 -10.13
C MET A 64 10.37 18.66 -9.54
N GLU A 65 10.49 19.96 -9.76
CA GLU A 65 11.53 20.79 -9.14
C GLU A 65 11.12 21.16 -7.72
N PRO A 66 12.04 21.07 -6.73
CA PRO A 66 11.79 21.52 -5.36
C PRO A 66 11.85 23.05 -5.29
N ASN A 67 11.30 23.64 -4.21
CA ASN A 67 11.45 25.07 -3.93
C ASN A 67 12.88 25.44 -3.54
N SER A 68 13.58 24.54 -2.86
CA SER A 68 15.01 24.66 -2.54
C SER A 68 15.64 23.29 -2.33
N GLY A 69 16.97 23.23 -2.34
CA GLY A 69 17.75 22.02 -2.18
C GLY A 69 18.03 21.33 -3.51
N ASN A 70 18.76 20.20 -3.40
CA ASN A 70 19.23 19.46 -4.57
C ASN A 70 19.11 17.96 -4.37
N VAL A 71 18.86 17.24 -5.44
CA VAL A 71 18.96 15.79 -5.54
C VAL A 71 20.20 15.46 -6.36
N HIS A 72 21.06 14.61 -5.85
CA HIS A 72 22.29 14.19 -6.50
C HIS A 72 22.34 12.67 -6.66
N LEU A 73 22.39 12.19 -7.90
CA LEU A 73 22.68 10.81 -8.25
C LEU A 73 24.20 10.71 -8.56
N GLU A 74 24.86 9.67 -8.08
CA GLU A 74 26.27 9.42 -8.38
C GLU A 74 26.49 9.35 -9.89
N SER A 75 27.57 10.01 -10.38
CA SER A 75 27.84 10.09 -11.81
C SER A 75 28.02 8.72 -12.47
N GLY A 76 27.43 8.53 -13.63
CA GLY A 76 27.48 7.25 -14.37
C GLY A 76 26.48 6.21 -13.88
N LYS A 77 25.66 6.51 -12.89
CA LYS A 77 24.63 5.62 -12.36
C LYS A 77 23.29 5.82 -13.05
N ARG A 78 22.53 4.73 -13.21
CA ARG A 78 21.23 4.72 -13.87
C ARG A 78 20.11 4.57 -12.86
N MET A 79 19.13 5.44 -12.97
CA MET A 79 17.87 5.38 -12.21
C MET A 79 16.74 4.87 -13.11
N SER A 80 15.94 3.95 -12.60
CA SER A 80 14.72 3.48 -13.24
C SER A 80 13.52 3.71 -12.33
N VAL A 81 12.35 3.91 -12.92
CA VAL A 81 11.11 4.24 -12.22
C VAL A 81 10.00 3.37 -12.76
N LEU A 82 9.24 2.72 -11.87
CA LEU A 82 8.01 2.04 -12.24
C LEU A 82 6.95 3.10 -12.58
N GLU A 83 6.51 3.12 -13.84
CA GLU A 83 5.51 4.07 -14.32
C GLU A 83 4.10 3.62 -13.93
N GLN A 84 3.31 4.57 -13.43
CA GLN A 84 1.90 4.30 -13.05
C GLN A 84 0.93 4.44 -14.22
N ASN A 85 1.35 5.06 -15.34
CA ASN A 85 0.50 5.22 -16.51
C ASN A 85 0.55 3.97 -17.39
N HIS A 86 -0.41 3.09 -17.23
CA HIS A 86 -0.50 1.82 -17.95
C HIS A 86 -0.71 1.98 -19.46
N PHE A 87 -1.12 3.15 -19.93
CA PHE A 87 -1.41 3.45 -21.34
C PHE A 87 -0.27 4.18 -22.07
N ALA A 88 0.82 4.50 -21.36
CA ALA A 88 1.92 5.29 -21.92
C ALA A 88 2.62 4.61 -23.11
N TYR A 89 2.48 3.30 -23.24
CA TYR A 89 3.17 2.47 -24.21
C TYR A 89 2.23 1.67 -25.12
N ASP A 90 0.94 2.01 -25.17
CA ASP A 90 -0.08 1.25 -25.90
C ASP A 90 0.23 1.00 -27.38
N ASP A 91 0.95 1.91 -28.02
CA ASP A 91 1.32 1.83 -29.44
C ASP A 91 2.62 1.05 -29.70
N PHE A 92 3.28 0.50 -28.65
CA PHE A 92 4.55 -0.19 -28.80
C PHE A 92 4.41 -1.70 -28.56
N PRO A 93 5.25 -2.55 -29.21
CA PRO A 93 5.33 -3.96 -28.90
C PRO A 93 5.78 -4.21 -27.45
N VAL A 94 5.27 -5.28 -26.84
CA VAL A 94 5.56 -5.67 -25.46
C VAL A 94 7.06 -5.80 -25.21
N LEU A 95 7.78 -6.56 -26.05
CA LEU A 95 9.22 -6.77 -25.89
C LEU A 95 10.02 -5.46 -26.01
N GLU A 96 9.66 -4.63 -26.99
CA GLU A 96 10.29 -3.31 -27.17
C GLU A 96 10.05 -2.41 -25.97
N THR A 97 8.84 -2.46 -25.41
CA THR A 97 8.48 -1.69 -24.20
C THR A 97 9.40 -2.03 -23.04
N VAL A 98 9.72 -3.30 -22.82
CA VAL A 98 10.69 -3.71 -21.79
C VAL A 98 12.07 -3.13 -22.05
N ILE A 99 12.59 -3.26 -23.27
CA ILE A 99 13.93 -2.76 -23.65
C ILE A 99 14.03 -1.25 -23.49
N ARG A 100 12.96 -0.50 -23.72
CA ARG A 100 12.86 0.97 -23.50
C ARG A 100 13.09 1.38 -22.04
N GLY A 101 13.00 0.46 -21.09
CA GLY A 101 13.39 0.67 -19.69
C GLY A 101 14.86 1.06 -19.53
N ASN A 102 15.73 0.56 -20.42
CA ASN A 102 17.12 1.02 -20.52
C ASN A 102 17.26 2.06 -21.63
N LYS A 103 16.88 3.30 -21.35
CA LYS A 103 16.85 4.42 -22.32
C LYS A 103 18.17 4.60 -23.09
N PRO A 104 19.37 4.58 -22.45
CA PRO A 104 20.64 4.67 -23.17
C PRO A 104 20.84 3.53 -24.18
N LEU A 105 20.56 2.28 -23.77
CA LEU A 105 20.66 1.12 -24.65
C LEU A 105 19.69 1.21 -25.82
N PHE A 106 18.45 1.57 -25.55
CA PHE A 106 17.43 1.73 -26.59
C PHE A 106 17.77 2.85 -27.58
N ALA A 107 18.33 3.97 -27.09
CA ALA A 107 18.77 5.07 -27.96
C ALA A 107 19.90 4.62 -28.91
N ILE A 108 20.87 3.87 -28.41
CA ILE A 108 21.96 3.30 -29.23
C ILE A 108 21.39 2.35 -30.29
N LYS A 109 20.52 1.39 -29.88
CA LYS A 109 19.87 0.46 -30.81
C LYS A 109 19.14 1.22 -31.91
N LYS A 110 18.32 2.20 -31.55
CA LYS A 110 17.56 3.00 -32.51
C LYS A 110 18.46 3.78 -33.46
N GLU A 111 19.53 4.42 -32.94
CA GLU A 111 20.48 5.16 -33.80
C GLU A 111 21.18 4.21 -34.81
N MET A 112 21.53 3.00 -34.37
CA MET A 112 22.11 1.98 -35.27
C MET A 112 21.11 1.55 -36.34
N ASP A 113 19.87 1.26 -35.96
CA ASP A 113 18.80 0.86 -36.89
C ASP A 113 18.51 1.98 -37.90
N ASP A 114 18.43 3.24 -37.44
CA ASP A 114 18.22 4.41 -38.27
C ASP A 114 19.39 4.64 -39.28
N LEU A 115 20.64 4.38 -38.84
CA LEU A 115 21.81 4.49 -39.73
C LEU A 115 21.81 3.38 -40.80
N TYR A 116 21.50 2.13 -40.42
CA TYR A 116 21.40 1.00 -41.35
C TYR A 116 20.26 1.16 -42.37
N ALA A 117 19.20 1.86 -42.00
CA ALA A 117 18.06 2.13 -42.89
C ALA A 117 18.33 3.24 -43.94
N LYS A 118 19.45 3.96 -43.83
CA LYS A 118 19.78 5.02 -44.79
C LYS A 118 20.05 4.46 -46.18
N PRO A 119 19.43 5.01 -47.26
CA PRO A 119 19.74 4.61 -48.64
C PRO A 119 21.18 4.92 -49.05
N ASP A 120 21.74 6.02 -48.54
CA ASP A 120 23.11 6.52 -48.85
C ASP A 120 24.01 6.31 -47.62
N PHE A 121 24.35 5.05 -47.32
CA PHE A 121 25.21 4.69 -46.18
C PHE A 121 26.66 5.12 -46.49
N SER A 122 27.19 6.09 -45.76
CA SER A 122 28.51 6.70 -45.96
C SER A 122 29.60 6.07 -45.09
N ASP A 123 30.89 6.33 -45.39
CA ASP A 123 32.02 5.93 -44.53
C ASP A 123 31.92 6.56 -43.13
N ALA A 124 31.36 7.77 -43.03
CA ALA A 124 31.08 8.42 -41.73
C ALA A 124 30.02 7.65 -40.94
N ASP A 125 28.94 7.16 -41.58
CA ASP A 125 27.92 6.32 -40.95
C ASP A 125 28.50 4.99 -40.50
N SER A 126 29.40 4.38 -41.32
CA SER A 126 30.10 3.16 -40.96
C SER A 126 30.95 3.33 -39.69
N ASN A 127 31.73 4.41 -39.59
CA ASN A 127 32.52 4.71 -38.40
C ASN A 127 31.61 4.93 -37.17
N ARG A 128 30.51 5.66 -37.34
CA ARG A 128 29.55 5.91 -36.26
C ARG A 128 28.90 4.62 -35.76
N VAL A 129 28.49 3.75 -36.67
CA VAL A 129 27.95 2.42 -36.32
C VAL A 129 28.98 1.62 -35.54
N GLY A 130 30.26 1.63 -35.93
CA GLY A 130 31.34 0.94 -35.19
C GLY A 130 31.46 1.44 -33.74
N GLU A 131 31.41 2.77 -33.52
CA GLU A 131 31.41 3.34 -32.17
C GLU A 131 30.19 2.92 -31.36
N LEU A 132 29.00 2.89 -31.98
CA LEU A 132 27.77 2.48 -31.34
C LEU A 132 27.75 1.01 -30.98
N GLN A 133 28.29 0.15 -31.87
CA GLN A 133 28.41 -1.30 -31.62
C GLN A 133 29.26 -1.60 -30.38
N ILE A 134 30.40 -0.90 -30.20
CA ILE A 134 31.25 -1.04 -29.02
C ILE A 134 30.45 -0.70 -27.75
N LYS A 135 29.74 0.44 -27.75
CA LYS A 135 28.91 0.85 -26.60
C LYS A 135 27.74 -0.11 -26.35
N PHE A 136 27.16 -0.62 -27.43
CA PHE A 136 26.04 -1.58 -27.36
C PHE A 136 26.49 -2.90 -26.73
N GLU A 137 27.70 -3.37 -27.09
CA GLU A 137 28.31 -4.56 -26.50
C GLU A 137 28.66 -4.35 -25.03
N GLU A 138 29.27 -3.21 -24.65
CA GLU A 138 29.55 -2.83 -23.26
C GLU A 138 28.30 -2.84 -22.37
N MET A 139 27.13 -2.54 -22.97
CA MET A 139 25.84 -2.56 -22.27
C MET A 139 25.09 -3.90 -22.38
N ASN A 140 25.75 -4.98 -22.85
CA ASN A 140 25.13 -6.28 -23.12
C ASN A 140 23.94 -6.21 -24.10
N GLY A 141 23.99 -5.27 -25.05
CA GLY A 141 22.86 -4.96 -25.94
C GLY A 141 22.46 -6.11 -26.88
N TRP A 142 23.42 -6.97 -27.28
CA TRP A 142 23.12 -8.13 -28.13
C TRP A 142 22.21 -9.16 -27.47
N ASN A 143 22.19 -9.22 -26.15
CA ASN A 143 21.31 -10.10 -25.38
C ASN A 143 20.01 -9.43 -24.92
N ALA A 144 19.80 -8.14 -25.26
CA ALA A 144 18.68 -7.34 -24.74
C ALA A 144 17.32 -7.97 -25.02
N GLU A 145 17.10 -8.56 -26.19
CA GLU A 145 15.83 -9.20 -26.55
C GLU A 145 15.62 -10.52 -25.79
N SER A 146 16.65 -11.33 -25.65
CA SER A 146 16.57 -12.58 -24.89
C SER A 146 16.39 -12.33 -23.39
N ASP A 147 17.08 -11.32 -22.84
CA ASP A 147 16.94 -10.93 -21.43
C ASP A 147 15.54 -10.38 -21.14
N ALA A 148 15.01 -9.54 -22.05
CA ALA A 148 13.64 -9.03 -21.94
C ALA A 148 12.60 -10.14 -22.05
N ALA A 149 12.76 -11.09 -22.98
CA ALA A 149 11.87 -12.24 -23.14
C ALA A 149 11.88 -13.14 -21.90
N ALA A 150 13.06 -13.42 -21.34
CA ALA A 150 13.19 -14.20 -20.11
C ALA A 150 12.49 -13.51 -18.93
N MET A 151 12.64 -12.18 -18.82
CA MET A 151 11.98 -11.41 -17.76
C MET A 151 10.45 -11.40 -17.90
N LEU A 152 9.93 -11.26 -19.11
CA LEU A 152 8.50 -11.35 -19.42
C LEU A 152 7.94 -12.73 -19.06
N SER A 153 8.63 -13.80 -19.44
CA SER A 153 8.24 -15.18 -19.11
C SER A 153 8.21 -15.43 -17.60
N ASN A 154 9.18 -14.89 -16.85
CA ASN A 154 9.22 -14.96 -15.39
C ASN A 154 8.05 -14.20 -14.72
N LEU A 155 7.47 -13.23 -15.40
CA LEU A 155 6.29 -12.48 -14.99
C LEU A 155 4.99 -13.02 -15.60
N ASP A 156 5.01 -14.27 -16.08
CA ASP A 156 3.84 -14.96 -16.63
C ASP A 156 3.21 -14.24 -17.84
N ILE A 157 4.05 -13.63 -18.68
CA ILE A 157 3.68 -13.11 -19.99
C ILE A 157 4.14 -14.11 -21.04
N ASN A 158 3.20 -14.80 -21.67
CA ASN A 158 3.46 -15.84 -22.65
C ASN A 158 4.19 -15.30 -23.88
N GLU A 159 5.04 -16.13 -24.51
CA GLU A 159 5.83 -15.75 -25.69
C GLU A 159 4.98 -15.24 -26.86
N GLU A 160 3.75 -15.71 -27.01
CA GLU A 160 2.80 -15.26 -28.03
C GLU A 160 2.46 -13.76 -27.91
N HIS A 161 2.55 -13.20 -26.69
CA HIS A 161 2.30 -11.79 -26.43
C HIS A 161 3.54 -10.89 -26.60
N HIS A 162 4.75 -11.44 -26.70
CA HIS A 162 5.98 -10.65 -26.72
C HIS A 162 6.04 -9.65 -27.88
N TYR A 163 5.45 -10.00 -29.02
CA TYR A 163 5.44 -9.16 -30.23
C TYR A 163 4.09 -8.46 -30.50
N THR A 164 3.08 -8.68 -29.64
CA THR A 164 1.81 -7.95 -29.73
C THR A 164 1.97 -6.52 -29.20
N LEU A 165 1.02 -5.65 -29.52
CA LEU A 165 1.03 -4.27 -29.00
C LEU A 165 0.55 -4.28 -27.53
N MET A 166 1.10 -3.36 -26.75
CA MET A 166 0.69 -3.17 -25.35
C MET A 166 -0.81 -2.94 -25.17
N LYS A 167 -1.47 -2.24 -26.11
CA LYS A 167 -2.93 -2.01 -26.06
C LYS A 167 -3.77 -3.29 -26.12
N ASP A 168 -3.21 -4.38 -26.67
CA ASP A 168 -3.92 -5.67 -26.84
C ASP A 168 -3.83 -6.53 -25.55
N LEU A 169 -3.04 -6.11 -24.57
CA LEU A 169 -2.92 -6.74 -23.26
C LEU A 169 -4.03 -6.25 -22.31
N ASP A 170 -4.41 -7.09 -21.38
CA ASP A 170 -5.24 -6.68 -20.24
C ASP A 170 -4.49 -5.79 -19.24
N GLY A 171 -5.22 -5.16 -18.32
CA GLY A 171 -4.63 -4.22 -17.36
C GLY A 171 -3.57 -4.85 -16.48
N LYS A 172 -3.75 -6.11 -16.02
CA LYS A 172 -2.79 -6.82 -15.17
C LYS A 172 -1.53 -7.18 -15.94
N GLN A 173 -1.68 -7.66 -17.17
CA GLN A 173 -0.55 -7.95 -18.05
C GLN A 173 0.27 -6.68 -18.33
N LYS A 174 -0.39 -5.54 -18.58
CA LYS A 174 0.31 -4.25 -18.77
C LYS A 174 1.16 -3.88 -17.55
N VAL A 175 0.63 -4.05 -16.33
CA VAL A 175 1.41 -3.77 -15.09
C VAL A 175 2.64 -4.66 -14.99
N ARG A 176 2.52 -5.96 -15.30
CA ARG A 176 3.65 -6.90 -15.30
C ARG A 176 4.72 -6.51 -16.33
N VAL A 177 4.32 -6.06 -17.52
CA VAL A 177 5.26 -5.58 -18.56
C VAL A 177 5.96 -4.30 -18.11
N LEU A 178 5.25 -3.34 -17.47
CA LEU A 178 5.87 -2.13 -16.94
C LEU A 178 6.81 -2.43 -15.77
N LEU A 179 6.51 -3.45 -14.99
CA LEU A 179 7.42 -3.94 -13.96
C LEU A 179 8.71 -4.51 -14.60
N ALA A 180 8.58 -5.36 -15.64
CA ALA A 180 9.73 -5.83 -16.42
C ALA A 180 10.54 -4.66 -16.99
N GLN A 181 9.88 -3.65 -17.56
CA GLN A 181 10.52 -2.44 -18.07
C GLN A 181 11.33 -1.71 -17.00
N ALA A 182 10.77 -1.53 -15.80
CA ALA A 182 11.45 -0.84 -14.71
C ALA A 182 12.70 -1.60 -14.22
N LEU A 183 12.65 -2.92 -14.22
CA LEU A 183 13.73 -3.81 -13.76
C LEU A 183 14.79 -4.06 -14.84
N PHE A 184 14.46 -3.82 -16.12
CA PHE A 184 15.31 -4.20 -17.24
C PHE A 184 16.68 -3.53 -17.22
N GLY A 185 17.71 -4.31 -17.45
CA GLY A 185 19.11 -3.89 -17.49
C GLY A 185 19.68 -3.53 -16.11
N ASN A 186 19.10 -4.04 -15.03
CA ASN A 186 19.61 -3.95 -13.65
C ASN A 186 19.99 -2.51 -13.22
N PRO A 187 19.02 -1.58 -13.07
CA PRO A 187 19.30 -0.18 -12.71
C PRO A 187 19.99 -0.05 -11.34
N ASP A 188 20.91 0.94 -11.21
CA ASP A 188 21.61 1.21 -9.96
C ASP A 188 20.69 1.75 -8.86
N VAL A 189 19.63 2.48 -9.26
CA VAL A 189 18.56 2.96 -8.38
C VAL A 189 17.22 2.62 -9.01
N LEU A 190 16.42 1.86 -8.29
CA LEU A 190 15.05 1.51 -8.67
C LEU A 190 14.06 2.24 -7.79
N ILE A 191 13.12 2.98 -8.37
CA ILE A 191 12.07 3.69 -7.65
C ILE A 191 10.71 3.13 -8.04
N MET A 192 9.92 2.76 -7.02
CA MET A 192 8.58 2.19 -7.20
C MET A 192 7.56 2.87 -6.28
N ASP A 193 6.41 3.24 -6.83
CA ASP A 193 5.29 3.79 -6.07
C ASP A 193 4.12 2.81 -6.16
N GLU A 194 3.79 2.16 -5.03
CA GLU A 194 2.75 1.14 -4.87
C GLU A 194 2.88 -0.03 -5.88
N PRO A 195 4.03 -0.73 -5.93
CA PRO A 195 4.28 -1.75 -6.95
C PRO A 195 3.42 -3.01 -6.81
N THR A 196 2.80 -3.24 -5.65
CA THR A 196 1.95 -4.41 -5.39
C THR A 196 0.50 -4.23 -5.83
N ASN A 197 0.09 -2.99 -6.14
CA ASN A 197 -1.26 -2.73 -6.63
C ASN A 197 -1.48 -3.41 -7.99
N ASP A 198 -2.66 -3.99 -8.16
CA ASP A 198 -3.09 -4.69 -9.38
C ASP A 198 -2.27 -5.95 -9.76
N LEU A 199 -1.36 -6.41 -8.89
CA LEU A 199 -0.65 -7.66 -9.04
C LEU A 199 -1.36 -8.80 -8.27
N ASP A 200 -1.26 -10.02 -8.80
CA ASP A 200 -1.68 -11.21 -8.08
C ASP A 200 -0.60 -11.70 -7.11
N TYR A 201 -1.02 -12.62 -6.24
CA TYR A 201 -0.15 -13.15 -5.19
C TYR A 201 1.16 -13.77 -5.73
N GLU A 202 1.08 -14.56 -6.81
CA GLU A 202 2.27 -15.19 -7.39
C GLU A 202 3.27 -14.16 -7.93
N THR A 203 2.77 -13.11 -8.56
CA THR A 203 3.62 -12.00 -9.07
C THR A 203 4.23 -11.18 -7.92
N ILE A 204 3.47 -10.91 -6.85
CA ILE A 204 4.00 -10.22 -5.65
C ILE A 204 5.11 -11.07 -5.02
N GLN A 205 4.90 -12.37 -4.82
CA GLN A 205 5.90 -13.27 -4.26
C GLN A 205 7.16 -13.34 -5.13
N TRP A 206 7.01 -13.35 -6.46
CA TRP A 206 8.15 -13.28 -7.37
C TRP A 206 8.91 -11.95 -7.19
N LEU A 207 8.21 -10.82 -7.11
CA LEU A 207 8.80 -9.50 -6.91
C LEU A 207 9.54 -9.41 -5.57
N GLU A 208 8.96 -9.93 -4.50
CA GLU A 208 9.60 -10.01 -3.18
C GLU A 208 10.93 -10.78 -3.25
N ASN A 209 10.90 -11.97 -3.84
CA ASN A 209 12.11 -12.79 -4.00
C ASN A 209 13.17 -12.12 -4.90
N PHE A 210 12.74 -11.43 -5.95
CA PHE A 210 13.64 -10.68 -6.83
C PHE A 210 14.31 -9.53 -6.08
N LEU A 211 13.52 -8.71 -5.36
CA LEU A 211 14.03 -7.54 -4.64
C LEU A 211 14.87 -7.91 -3.40
N ALA A 212 14.55 -9.01 -2.73
CA ALA A 212 15.33 -9.50 -1.59
C ALA A 212 16.77 -9.88 -2.00
N ASN A 213 16.98 -10.24 -3.28
CA ASN A 213 18.28 -10.59 -3.85
C ASN A 213 18.86 -9.47 -4.76
N TYR A 214 18.30 -8.26 -4.69
CA TYR A 214 18.71 -7.16 -5.54
C TYR A 214 19.89 -6.39 -4.94
N ASP A 215 21.04 -6.40 -5.62
CA ASP A 215 22.29 -5.83 -5.10
C ASP A 215 22.36 -4.29 -5.16
N ASN A 216 21.44 -3.65 -5.85
CA ASN A 216 21.41 -2.20 -6.04
C ASN A 216 20.44 -1.50 -5.06
N THR A 217 20.29 -0.19 -5.19
CA THR A 217 19.43 0.60 -4.32
C THR A 217 17.98 0.52 -4.77
N VAL A 218 17.08 0.19 -3.85
CA VAL A 218 15.63 0.22 -4.09
C VAL A 218 14.99 1.27 -3.19
N ILE A 219 14.10 2.08 -3.75
CA ILE A 219 13.26 3.03 -3.01
C ILE A 219 11.81 2.72 -3.36
N VAL A 220 11.04 2.28 -2.37
CA VAL A 220 9.66 1.85 -2.59
C VAL A 220 8.70 2.55 -1.65
N VAL A 221 7.58 3.02 -2.17
CA VAL A 221 6.40 3.39 -1.40
C VAL A 221 5.43 2.22 -1.50
N SER A 222 4.97 1.69 -0.38
CA SER A 222 3.92 0.67 -0.35
C SER A 222 3.08 0.77 0.91
N HIS A 223 1.82 0.37 0.79
CA HIS A 223 0.90 0.17 1.89
C HIS A 223 0.76 -1.32 2.29
N ASP A 224 1.44 -2.21 1.58
CA ASP A 224 1.53 -3.63 1.91
C ASP A 224 2.63 -3.87 2.95
N ARG A 225 2.20 -4.26 4.17
CA ARG A 225 3.12 -4.51 5.30
C ARG A 225 3.97 -5.75 5.08
N HIS A 226 3.41 -6.80 4.47
CA HIS A 226 4.15 -8.03 4.19
C HIS A 226 5.26 -7.75 3.19
N PHE A 227 4.94 -7.06 2.12
CA PHE A 227 5.92 -6.66 1.11
C PHE A 227 7.04 -5.80 1.71
N LEU A 228 6.70 -4.79 2.54
CA LEU A 228 7.71 -3.96 3.22
C LEU A 228 8.58 -4.78 4.17
N ASP A 229 8.02 -5.78 4.86
CA ASP A 229 8.80 -6.66 5.74
C ASP A 229 9.68 -7.63 4.98
N ALA A 230 9.25 -8.10 3.82
CA ALA A 230 10.00 -9.05 3.00
C ALA A 230 11.20 -8.40 2.28
N VAL A 231 11.05 -7.14 1.81
CA VAL A 231 12.04 -6.53 0.92
C VAL A 231 12.85 -5.40 1.56
N CYS A 232 12.32 -4.68 2.55
CA CYS A 232 12.98 -3.48 3.08
C CYS A 232 14.05 -3.78 4.12
N THR A 233 15.23 -3.20 3.93
CA THR A 233 16.33 -3.18 4.92
C THR A 233 16.26 -1.93 5.80
N HIS A 234 15.61 -0.87 5.31
CA HIS A 234 15.44 0.41 5.98
C HIS A 234 14.04 0.96 5.77
N ILE A 235 13.53 1.64 6.78
CA ILE A 235 12.28 2.41 6.69
C ILE A 235 12.60 3.90 6.73
N SER A 236 12.04 4.63 5.76
CA SER A 236 12.14 6.09 5.64
C SER A 236 10.80 6.69 6.03
N ASP A 237 10.71 7.16 7.26
CA ASP A 237 9.49 7.70 7.85
C ASP A 237 9.31 9.18 7.51
N VAL A 238 8.24 9.50 6.77
CA VAL A 238 7.84 10.87 6.41
C VAL A 238 6.85 11.38 7.44
N ASP A 239 7.31 12.25 8.34
CA ASP A 239 6.47 12.84 9.38
C ASP A 239 6.88 14.31 9.63
N PHE A 240 5.90 15.22 9.80
CA PHE A 240 6.08 16.66 10.02
C PHE A 240 7.04 17.36 9.04
N GLY A 241 7.00 16.97 7.77
CA GLY A 241 7.85 17.57 6.73
C GLY A 241 9.32 17.18 6.80
N LYS A 242 9.66 16.20 7.62
CA LYS A 242 10.99 15.59 7.70
C LYS A 242 10.95 14.14 7.24
N ILE A 243 12.11 13.62 6.86
CA ILE A 243 12.27 12.20 6.52
C ILE A 243 13.38 11.64 7.40
N ASN A 244 13.06 10.61 8.17
CA ASN A 244 14.00 9.95 9.04
C ASN A 244 14.20 8.50 8.61
N HIS A 245 15.47 8.06 8.47
CA HIS A 245 15.80 6.67 8.19
C HIS A 245 15.93 5.86 9.47
N TYR A 246 15.35 4.66 9.44
CA TYR A 246 15.47 3.65 10.48
C TYR A 246 15.97 2.36 9.85
N SER A 247 16.99 1.73 10.43
CA SER A 247 17.45 0.41 10.01
C SER A 247 16.47 -0.66 10.50
N GLY A 248 16.17 -1.63 9.65
CA GLY A 248 15.20 -2.69 9.88
C GLY A 248 13.99 -2.59 8.96
N ASN A 249 13.14 -3.61 9.00
CA ASN A 249 11.92 -3.69 8.23
C ASN A 249 10.76 -2.94 8.89
N TYR A 250 9.56 -3.02 8.29
CA TYR A 250 8.38 -2.30 8.77
C TYR A 250 7.93 -2.74 10.17
N THR A 251 7.90 -4.03 10.45
CA THR A 251 7.50 -4.56 11.77
C THR A 251 8.45 -4.06 12.86
N PHE A 252 9.76 -4.13 12.65
CA PHE A 252 10.74 -3.61 13.61
C PHE A 252 10.57 -2.10 13.85
N TRP A 253 10.38 -1.32 12.78
CA TRP A 253 10.11 0.11 12.89
C TRP A 253 8.82 0.38 13.68
N TYR A 254 7.73 -0.34 13.36
CA TYR A 254 6.43 -0.18 14.01
C TYR A 254 6.50 -0.43 15.52
N GLU A 255 7.07 -1.58 15.92
CA GLU A 255 7.23 -1.93 17.34
C GLU A 255 8.11 -0.92 18.09
N SER A 256 9.23 -0.52 17.49
CA SER A 256 10.14 0.48 18.05
C SER A 256 9.47 1.84 18.21
N SER A 257 8.68 2.26 17.22
CA SER A 257 7.94 3.53 17.25
C SER A 257 6.86 3.55 18.32
N GLN A 258 6.10 2.44 18.47
CA GLN A 258 5.09 2.27 19.50
C GLN A 258 5.72 2.29 20.91
N LEU A 259 6.84 1.61 21.09
CA LEU A 259 7.56 1.60 22.37
C LEU A 259 8.07 3.01 22.72
N ALA A 260 8.67 3.71 21.77
CA ALA A 260 9.15 5.08 21.94
C ALA A 260 7.99 6.04 22.28
N ALA A 261 6.84 5.93 21.59
CA ALA A 261 5.66 6.72 21.88
C ALA A 261 5.12 6.48 23.31
N LYS A 262 5.05 5.21 23.73
CA LYS A 262 4.63 4.83 25.09
C LYS A 262 5.59 5.37 26.17
N GLN A 263 6.89 5.25 25.95
CA GLN A 263 7.90 5.79 26.87
C GLN A 263 7.81 7.31 26.99
N ARG A 264 7.66 8.01 25.87
CA ARG A 264 7.49 9.47 25.84
C ARG A 264 6.21 9.90 26.56
N ALA A 265 5.09 9.23 26.33
CA ALA A 265 3.82 9.51 27.02
C ALA A 265 3.98 9.35 28.55
N GLN A 266 4.67 8.30 29.02
CA GLN A 266 4.94 8.10 30.44
C GLN A 266 5.86 9.19 31.03
N GLN A 267 6.90 9.59 30.28
CA GLN A 267 7.80 10.65 30.71
C GLN A 267 7.07 12.00 30.83
N ASN A 268 6.20 12.33 29.85
CA ASN A 268 5.41 13.56 29.90
C ASN A 268 4.42 13.55 31.06
N LYS A 269 3.72 12.46 31.27
CA LYS A 269 2.81 12.33 32.41
C LYS A 269 3.53 12.59 33.72
N LYS A 270 4.72 12.01 33.92
CA LYS A 270 5.55 12.26 35.12
C LYS A 270 6.02 13.72 35.21
N ALA A 271 6.36 14.34 34.07
CA ALA A 271 6.77 15.73 34.02
C ALA A 271 5.61 16.69 34.34
N GLU A 272 4.40 16.41 33.83
CA GLU A 272 3.17 17.14 34.13
C GLU A 272 2.77 17.02 35.61
N GLU A 273 2.80 15.81 36.18
CA GLU A 273 2.55 15.57 37.59
C GLU A 273 3.55 16.37 38.46
N LYS A 274 4.84 16.33 38.09
CA LYS A 274 5.88 17.09 38.77
C LYS A 274 5.71 18.59 38.64
N LYS A 275 5.34 19.08 37.46
CA LYS A 275 5.02 20.49 37.22
C LYS A 275 3.85 20.93 38.13
N LYS A 276 2.78 20.15 38.19
CA LYS A 276 1.61 20.43 39.04
C LYS A 276 1.99 20.50 40.51
N GLU A 277 2.79 19.55 41.03
CA GLU A 277 3.29 19.59 42.42
C GLU A 277 4.08 20.88 42.73
N LEU A 278 4.94 21.28 41.77
CA LEU A 278 5.75 22.49 41.93
C LEU A 278 4.89 23.76 41.86
N GLU A 279 3.91 23.83 40.98
CA GLU A 279 2.95 24.92 40.86
C GLU A 279 2.10 25.07 42.12
N GLU A 280 1.55 23.97 42.68
CA GLU A 280 0.82 23.96 43.92
C GLU A 280 1.67 24.47 45.10
N PHE A 281 2.94 24.05 45.16
CA PHE A 281 3.84 24.54 46.17
C PHE A 281 4.10 26.04 46.03
N ILE A 282 4.35 26.52 44.82
CA ILE A 282 4.57 27.94 44.55
C ILE A 282 3.33 28.75 44.94
N ALA A 283 2.12 28.27 44.59
CA ALA A 283 0.86 28.94 44.94
C ALA A 283 0.65 29.06 46.46
N ARG A 284 0.99 27.99 47.23
CA ARG A 284 0.84 28.00 48.69
C ARG A 284 1.85 28.91 49.41
N PHE A 285 3.02 29.12 48.86
CA PHE A 285 4.12 29.79 49.56
C PHE A 285 4.67 31.06 48.88
N SER A 286 4.05 31.51 47.79
CA SER A 286 4.45 32.70 47.03
C SER A 286 4.40 33.98 47.89
N ALA A 287 3.44 34.10 48.80
CA ALA A 287 3.25 35.26 49.67
C ALA A 287 4.10 35.22 50.98
N ASN A 288 4.83 34.15 51.22
CA ASN A 288 5.62 33.96 52.43
C ASN A 288 7.08 34.39 52.22
N VAL A 289 7.53 35.50 52.80
CA VAL A 289 8.87 36.09 52.64
C VAL A 289 9.96 35.10 53.00
N ALA A 290 9.79 34.27 54.06
CA ALA A 290 10.79 33.28 54.48
C ALA A 290 10.97 32.11 53.48
N LYS A 291 9.96 31.82 52.67
CA LYS A 291 9.95 30.73 51.65
C LYS A 291 10.09 31.24 50.21
N SER A 292 10.18 32.55 49.99
CA SER A 292 10.32 33.15 48.66
C SER A 292 11.50 32.61 47.85
N LYS A 293 12.66 32.39 48.47
CA LYS A 293 13.83 31.78 47.81
C LYS A 293 13.53 30.34 47.35
N GLN A 294 12.73 29.58 48.12
CA GLN A 294 12.35 28.20 47.73
C GLN A 294 11.34 28.21 46.58
N ALA A 295 10.39 29.14 46.58
CA ALA A 295 9.44 29.32 45.49
C ALA A 295 10.18 29.71 44.17
N THR A 296 11.15 30.61 44.25
CA THR A 296 11.98 31.01 43.10
C THR A 296 12.82 29.84 42.56
N SER A 297 13.40 29.04 43.47
CA SER A 297 14.15 27.83 43.08
C SER A 297 13.25 26.82 42.34
N ARG A 298 12.03 26.61 42.84
CA ARG A 298 11.05 25.71 42.20
C ARG A 298 10.52 26.23 40.87
N LYS A 299 10.36 27.53 40.71
CA LYS A 299 10.03 28.15 39.42
C LYS A 299 11.13 27.85 38.38
N LYS A 300 12.41 27.98 38.75
CA LYS A 300 13.53 27.58 37.91
C LYS A 300 13.57 26.07 37.61
N MET A 301 13.02 25.23 38.50
CA MET A 301 12.87 23.78 38.22
C MET A 301 11.76 23.52 37.20
N ILE A 302 10.65 24.28 37.22
CA ILE A 302 9.61 24.21 36.19
C ILE A 302 10.19 24.62 34.83
N ASP A 303 10.95 25.72 34.77
CA ASP A 303 11.58 26.19 33.52
C ASP A 303 12.60 25.19 32.95
N LYS A 304 13.15 24.30 33.79
CA LYS A 304 14.06 23.21 33.41
C LYS A 304 13.35 21.90 33.12
N LEU A 305 12.09 21.75 33.48
CA LEU A 305 11.31 20.60 33.10
C LEU A 305 11.06 20.70 31.59
N ASN A 306 11.87 19.98 30.82
CA ASN A 306 11.64 19.75 29.40
C ASN A 306 10.35 18.91 29.27
N ILE A 307 9.20 19.56 29.37
CA ILE A 307 7.99 19.05 28.78
C ILE A 307 8.23 19.30 27.30
N SER A 308 8.80 18.28 26.63
CA SER A 308 8.94 18.36 25.19
C SER A 308 7.52 18.60 24.64
N ASP A 309 7.39 19.66 23.86
CA ASP A 309 6.18 19.88 23.04
C ASP A 309 6.12 18.68 22.09
N ILE A 310 5.55 17.57 22.59
CA ILE A 310 5.34 16.39 21.76
C ILE A 310 4.24 16.82 20.82
N ARG A 311 4.62 17.24 19.64
CA ARG A 311 3.68 17.24 18.52
C ARG A 311 3.23 15.78 18.40
N PRO A 312 1.94 15.46 18.63
CA PRO A 312 1.45 14.12 18.39
C PRO A 312 1.78 13.80 16.93
N SER A 313 2.28 12.59 16.67
CA SER A 313 2.58 12.15 15.29
C SER A 313 1.45 12.60 14.37
N SER A 314 1.78 13.02 13.14
CA SER A 314 0.77 13.34 12.14
C SER A 314 -0.09 12.12 11.78
N ARG A 315 0.35 10.93 12.17
CA ARG A 315 -0.34 9.66 11.99
C ARG A 315 -1.54 9.58 12.91
N ARG A 316 -2.70 9.42 12.31
CA ARG A 316 -3.97 9.25 13.02
C ARG A 316 -4.56 7.91 12.67
N TYR A 317 -4.90 7.13 13.68
CA TYR A 317 -5.58 5.85 13.52
C TYR A 317 -7.08 6.07 13.62
N PRO A 318 -7.89 5.63 12.63
CA PRO A 318 -9.33 5.66 12.77
C PRO A 318 -9.78 4.72 13.88
N ALA A 319 -10.82 5.09 14.59
CA ALA A 319 -11.42 4.28 15.64
C ALA A 319 -12.52 3.38 15.04
N ILE A 320 -12.11 2.32 14.35
CA ILE A 320 -13.03 1.33 13.76
C ILE A 320 -13.47 0.37 14.86
N ILE A 321 -14.79 0.24 15.10
CA ILE A 321 -15.36 -0.67 16.11
C ILE A 321 -16.64 -1.27 15.54
N PHE A 322 -16.63 -2.57 15.24
CA PHE A 322 -17.83 -3.27 14.82
C PHE A 322 -18.53 -3.91 16.03
N GLU A 323 -19.66 -3.36 16.38
CA GLU A 323 -20.58 -3.92 17.35
C GLU A 323 -21.68 -4.70 16.61
N ARG A 324 -22.21 -5.73 17.21
CA ARG A 324 -23.29 -6.54 16.66
C ARG A 324 -24.59 -6.17 17.38
N GLU A 325 -25.67 -5.95 16.64
CA GLU A 325 -26.99 -5.72 17.24
C GLU A 325 -27.51 -6.98 17.97
N ARG A 326 -27.22 -8.15 17.39
CA ARG A 326 -27.55 -9.45 17.96
C ARG A 326 -26.51 -10.52 17.61
N GLU A 327 -26.45 -11.59 18.35
CA GLU A 327 -25.67 -12.75 17.97
C GLU A 327 -26.37 -13.53 16.85
N ALA A 328 -25.57 -14.04 15.91
CA ALA A 328 -26.08 -14.98 14.91
C ALA A 328 -26.25 -16.40 15.50
N GLY A 329 -27.14 -17.18 14.94
CA GLY A 329 -27.23 -18.60 15.20
C GLY A 329 -26.04 -19.38 14.60
N ASP A 330 -26.06 -20.71 14.74
CA ASP A 330 -24.95 -21.55 14.29
C ASP A 330 -24.83 -21.65 12.76
N GLN A 331 -25.97 -21.62 12.04
CA GLN A 331 -26.01 -21.60 10.59
C GLN A 331 -26.01 -20.15 10.08
N ILE A 332 -24.93 -19.78 9.39
CA ILE A 332 -24.77 -18.44 8.85
C ILE A 332 -25.21 -18.38 7.40
N LEU A 333 -24.69 -19.26 6.55
CA LEU A 333 -24.96 -19.30 5.12
C LEU A 333 -24.85 -20.74 4.63
N ASN A 334 -25.83 -21.18 3.85
CA ASN A 334 -25.77 -22.44 3.11
C ASN A 334 -25.83 -22.14 1.62
N ILE A 335 -24.92 -22.71 0.83
CA ILE A 335 -24.81 -22.57 -0.61
C ILE A 335 -24.82 -23.98 -1.21
N GLU A 336 -25.64 -24.17 -2.26
CA GLU A 336 -25.83 -25.46 -2.96
C GLU A 336 -25.68 -25.26 -4.47
N GLY A 337 -24.65 -25.86 -5.05
CA GLY A 337 -24.41 -25.91 -6.50
C GLY A 337 -24.25 -24.52 -7.16
N LEU A 338 -23.80 -23.50 -6.42
CA LEU A 338 -23.76 -22.14 -6.95
C LEU A 338 -22.77 -22.00 -8.10
N ALA A 339 -23.18 -21.27 -9.15
CA ALA A 339 -22.35 -20.96 -10.31
C ALA A 339 -22.53 -19.51 -10.75
N ALA A 340 -21.45 -18.94 -11.31
CA ALA A 340 -21.47 -17.65 -11.99
C ALA A 340 -20.61 -17.68 -13.25
N GLU A 341 -21.06 -16.95 -14.29
CA GLU A 341 -20.36 -16.79 -15.56
C GLU A 341 -20.42 -15.34 -16.04
N VAL A 342 -19.45 -14.95 -16.83
CA VAL A 342 -19.43 -13.66 -17.53
C VAL A 342 -19.08 -13.91 -18.98
N ASP A 343 -19.91 -13.42 -19.90
CA ASP A 343 -19.74 -13.59 -21.35
C ASP A 343 -19.53 -15.05 -21.79
N GLY A 344 -20.25 -15.99 -21.14
CA GLY A 344 -20.14 -17.42 -21.41
C GLY A 344 -18.89 -18.11 -20.83
N THR A 345 -18.04 -17.37 -20.10
CA THR A 345 -16.88 -17.93 -19.41
C THR A 345 -17.23 -18.17 -17.94
N PRO A 346 -17.10 -19.41 -17.43
CA PRO A 346 -17.39 -19.69 -16.03
C PRO A 346 -16.34 -19.04 -15.12
N LEU A 347 -16.80 -18.24 -14.16
CA LEU A 347 -15.98 -17.70 -13.08
C LEU A 347 -15.80 -18.76 -11.98
N PHE A 348 -16.90 -19.40 -11.62
CA PHE A 348 -16.92 -20.57 -10.73
C PHE A 348 -18.16 -21.42 -11.00
N THR A 349 -18.07 -22.71 -10.71
CA THR A 349 -19.16 -23.66 -10.89
C THR A 349 -19.30 -24.57 -9.68
N ASN A 350 -20.51 -25.06 -9.43
CA ASN A 350 -20.82 -26.08 -8.43
C ASN A 350 -20.20 -25.82 -7.06
N ILE A 351 -20.41 -24.62 -6.53
CA ILE A 351 -19.95 -24.24 -5.20
C ILE A 351 -20.93 -24.76 -4.16
N ASP A 352 -20.49 -25.70 -3.31
CA ASP A 352 -21.19 -26.13 -2.10
C ASP A 352 -20.42 -25.62 -0.90
N LEU A 353 -21.05 -24.77 -0.08
CA LEU A 353 -20.39 -24.13 1.05
C LEU A 353 -21.36 -23.92 2.20
N ASN A 354 -20.93 -24.27 3.40
CA ASN A 354 -21.67 -24.00 4.63
C ASN A 354 -20.80 -23.17 5.58
N LEU A 355 -21.30 -22.01 5.97
CA LEU A 355 -20.61 -21.12 6.91
C LEU A 355 -21.22 -21.23 8.30
N ALA A 356 -20.33 -21.38 9.29
CA ALA A 356 -20.67 -21.45 10.71
C ALA A 356 -20.40 -20.10 11.42
N LYS A 357 -20.97 -19.97 12.61
CA LYS A 357 -20.75 -18.82 13.49
C LYS A 357 -19.27 -18.66 13.82
N GLY A 358 -18.73 -17.48 13.60
CA GLY A 358 -17.34 -17.14 13.91
C GLY A 358 -16.33 -17.51 12.84
N ASP A 359 -16.76 -18.07 11.69
CA ASP A 359 -15.88 -18.26 10.55
C ASP A 359 -15.37 -16.91 10.05
N LYS A 360 -14.07 -16.84 9.85
CA LYS A 360 -13.39 -15.72 9.17
C LYS A 360 -12.75 -16.26 7.91
N VAL A 361 -13.52 -16.15 6.83
CA VAL A 361 -13.22 -16.79 5.56
C VAL A 361 -12.47 -15.82 4.67
N VAL A 362 -11.27 -16.23 4.24
CA VAL A 362 -10.58 -15.59 3.11
C VAL A 362 -11.12 -16.22 1.84
N VAL A 363 -11.89 -15.44 1.07
CA VAL A 363 -12.38 -15.83 -0.25
C VAL A 363 -11.29 -15.48 -1.26
N TYR A 364 -10.77 -16.49 -1.94
CA TYR A 364 -9.68 -16.34 -2.90
C TYR A 364 -10.11 -16.80 -4.29
N SER A 365 -9.59 -16.20 -5.33
CA SER A 365 -9.66 -16.68 -6.71
C SER A 365 -8.52 -16.07 -7.53
N LYS A 366 -8.03 -16.78 -8.53
CA LYS A 366 -7.10 -16.21 -9.53
C LYS A 366 -7.76 -15.10 -10.36
N ASP A 367 -9.06 -15.24 -10.65
CA ASP A 367 -9.85 -14.20 -11.30
C ASP A 367 -10.58 -13.36 -10.24
N ALA A 368 -10.17 -12.11 -10.06
CA ALA A 368 -10.78 -11.19 -9.10
C ALA A 368 -12.30 -11.01 -9.35
N ARG A 369 -12.77 -11.13 -10.60
CA ARG A 369 -14.19 -11.03 -10.94
C ARG A 369 -15.03 -12.12 -10.26
N ALA A 370 -14.44 -13.29 -10.01
CA ALA A 370 -15.12 -14.40 -9.34
C ALA A 370 -15.52 -14.05 -7.91
N ALA A 371 -14.62 -13.42 -7.16
CA ALA A 371 -14.91 -13.01 -5.78
C ALA A 371 -15.95 -11.90 -5.73
N THR A 372 -15.84 -10.87 -6.57
CA THR A 372 -16.84 -9.80 -6.67
C THR A 372 -18.20 -10.35 -7.07
N ALA A 373 -18.28 -11.22 -8.09
CA ALA A 373 -19.54 -11.87 -8.50
C ALA A 373 -20.15 -12.68 -7.35
N PHE A 374 -19.33 -13.41 -6.59
CA PHE A 374 -19.79 -14.14 -5.42
C PHE A 374 -20.45 -13.21 -4.39
N TYR A 375 -19.81 -12.09 -4.04
CA TYR A 375 -20.39 -11.12 -3.09
C TYR A 375 -21.64 -10.44 -3.63
N GLU A 376 -21.68 -10.09 -4.91
CA GLU A 376 -22.84 -9.46 -5.53
C GLU A 376 -24.04 -10.40 -5.59
N ILE A 377 -23.82 -11.70 -5.85
CA ILE A 377 -24.87 -12.72 -5.77
C ILE A 377 -25.38 -12.83 -4.32
N MET A 378 -24.47 -12.96 -3.33
CA MET A 378 -24.83 -13.06 -1.91
C MET A 378 -25.60 -11.82 -1.40
N ASN A 379 -25.35 -10.65 -2.01
CA ASN A 379 -26.04 -9.39 -1.68
C ASN A 379 -27.29 -9.13 -2.57
N GLY A 380 -27.64 -10.06 -3.47
CA GLY A 380 -28.80 -9.96 -4.33
C GLY A 380 -28.70 -8.92 -5.47
N LYS A 381 -27.51 -8.43 -5.77
CA LYS A 381 -27.26 -7.48 -6.87
C LYS A 381 -27.09 -8.17 -8.22
N GLN A 382 -26.59 -9.40 -8.22
CA GLN A 382 -26.41 -10.25 -9.40
C GLN A 382 -27.16 -11.56 -9.21
N GLN A 383 -27.68 -12.12 -10.30
CA GLN A 383 -28.27 -13.45 -10.29
C GLN A 383 -27.19 -14.51 -10.52
N ALA A 384 -27.31 -15.64 -9.81
CA ALA A 384 -26.48 -16.80 -10.07
C ALA A 384 -26.86 -17.45 -11.41
N SER A 385 -25.88 -18.01 -12.12
CA SER A 385 -26.13 -18.79 -13.34
C SER A 385 -26.77 -20.15 -13.02
N ALA A 386 -26.47 -20.73 -11.85
CA ALA A 386 -27.07 -21.96 -11.32
C ALA A 386 -26.93 -22.02 -9.81
N GLY A 387 -27.68 -22.94 -9.18
CA GLY A 387 -27.63 -23.17 -7.74
C GLY A 387 -28.46 -22.18 -6.94
N SER A 388 -28.31 -22.26 -5.61
CA SER A 388 -29.05 -21.42 -4.68
C SER A 388 -28.24 -21.19 -3.41
N PHE A 389 -28.62 -20.16 -2.64
CA PHE A 389 -28.06 -19.90 -1.31
C PHE A 389 -29.14 -19.46 -0.33
N GLN A 390 -28.90 -19.68 0.93
CA GLN A 390 -29.81 -19.28 1.99
C GLN A 390 -29.04 -18.74 3.20
N TRP A 391 -29.33 -17.49 3.58
CA TRP A 391 -28.84 -16.90 4.82
C TRP A 391 -29.60 -17.45 6.02
N GLY A 392 -28.89 -17.62 7.14
CA GLY A 392 -29.51 -17.98 8.41
C GLY A 392 -30.49 -16.89 8.87
N ILE A 393 -31.59 -17.29 9.52
CA ILE A 393 -32.70 -16.42 9.93
C ILE A 393 -32.24 -15.26 10.86
N THR A 394 -31.20 -15.48 11.64
CA THR A 394 -30.68 -14.49 12.60
C THR A 394 -29.53 -13.65 12.06
N THR A 395 -29.13 -13.87 10.80
CA THR A 395 -28.04 -13.13 10.20
C THR A 395 -28.47 -11.72 9.79
N ASN A 396 -27.55 -10.79 9.92
CA ASN A 396 -27.63 -9.43 9.41
C ASN A 396 -26.29 -9.13 8.72
N GLN A 397 -26.35 -8.86 7.41
CA GLN A 397 -25.19 -8.71 6.55
C GLN A 397 -24.87 -7.22 6.34
N SER A 398 -23.59 -6.89 6.30
CA SER A 398 -23.09 -5.59 5.85
C SER A 398 -22.01 -5.82 4.80
N TYR A 399 -22.09 -5.11 3.68
CA TYR A 399 -21.23 -5.31 2.52
C TYR A 399 -20.42 -4.06 2.17
N LEU A 400 -19.12 -4.23 2.08
CA LEU A 400 -18.20 -3.27 1.49
C LEU A 400 -17.85 -3.76 0.08
N PRO A 401 -18.39 -3.17 -0.99
CA PRO A 401 -18.07 -3.55 -2.35
C PRO A 401 -16.73 -3.01 -2.82
N LEU A 402 -16.12 -3.67 -3.81
CA LEU A 402 -14.92 -3.20 -4.49
C LEU A 402 -15.15 -1.83 -5.13
N ASP A 403 -16.20 -1.67 -5.93
CA ASP A 403 -16.65 -0.37 -6.44
C ASP A 403 -17.73 0.22 -5.53
N ASN A 404 -17.39 1.31 -4.88
CA ASN A 404 -18.29 2.03 -4.00
C ASN A 404 -18.74 3.39 -4.57
N ALA A 405 -18.43 3.71 -5.83
CA ALA A 405 -18.72 5.00 -6.44
C ALA A 405 -20.21 5.38 -6.37
N ALA A 406 -21.09 4.42 -6.66
CA ALA A 406 -22.54 4.64 -6.66
C ALA A 406 -23.13 5.08 -5.30
N TYR A 407 -22.43 4.85 -4.20
CA TYR A 407 -22.87 5.32 -2.87
C TYR A 407 -22.64 6.83 -2.66
N PHE A 408 -21.86 7.47 -3.52
CA PHE A 408 -21.40 8.87 -3.39
C PHE A 408 -21.81 9.76 -4.58
N ASP A 409 -22.79 9.37 -5.35
CA ASP A 409 -23.26 10.11 -6.55
C ASP A 409 -24.01 11.39 -6.23
N LYS A 410 -24.60 11.49 -5.03
CA LYS A 410 -25.36 12.66 -4.60
C LYS A 410 -24.45 13.76 -4.08
N ASP A 411 -24.81 15.00 -4.41
CA ASP A 411 -24.12 16.18 -3.86
C ASP A 411 -24.72 16.55 -2.50
N GLU A 412 -24.32 15.82 -1.48
CA GLU A 412 -24.76 15.98 -0.10
C GLU A 412 -23.55 15.98 0.85
N SER A 413 -23.71 16.56 2.05
CA SER A 413 -22.66 16.53 3.06
C SER A 413 -22.44 15.10 3.58
N LEU A 414 -21.24 14.80 4.12
CA LEU A 414 -20.98 13.49 4.72
C LEU A 414 -21.90 13.22 5.92
N VAL A 415 -22.32 14.25 6.63
CA VAL A 415 -23.29 14.14 7.74
C VAL A 415 -24.63 13.67 7.19
N ASP A 416 -25.13 14.27 6.10
CA ASP A 416 -26.41 13.89 5.49
C ASP A 416 -26.34 12.52 4.84
N TRP A 417 -25.19 12.22 4.19
CA TRP A 417 -24.91 10.91 3.63
C TRP A 417 -24.95 9.81 4.71
N LEU A 418 -24.36 10.04 5.88
CA LEU A 418 -24.36 9.04 6.95
C LEU A 418 -25.74 8.94 7.64
N ARG A 419 -26.52 10.05 7.70
CA ARG A 419 -27.84 10.10 8.33
C ARG A 419 -28.83 9.09 7.74
N GLN A 420 -28.72 8.77 6.44
CA GLN A 420 -29.62 7.80 5.80
C GLN A 420 -29.52 6.38 6.39
N TYR A 421 -28.41 6.06 7.08
CA TYR A 421 -28.18 4.76 7.70
C TYR A 421 -28.51 4.73 9.20
N ALA A 422 -28.96 5.84 9.77
CA ALA A 422 -29.35 5.94 11.17
C ALA A 422 -30.67 5.17 11.42
N LYS A 423 -30.69 4.34 12.46
CA LYS A 423 -31.85 3.51 12.84
C LYS A 423 -32.75 4.18 13.86
N THR A 424 -32.21 5.07 14.70
CA THR A 424 -32.94 5.79 15.77
C THR A 424 -32.88 7.28 15.56
N ASP A 425 -33.79 8.03 16.25
CA ASP A 425 -33.78 9.49 16.19
C ASP A 425 -32.51 10.08 16.81
N GLU A 426 -31.98 9.44 17.86
CA GLU A 426 -30.71 9.85 18.48
C GLU A 426 -29.53 9.72 17.51
N GLU A 427 -29.53 8.66 16.71
CA GLU A 427 -28.49 8.46 15.69
C GLU A 427 -28.58 9.46 14.52
N ARG A 428 -29.75 10.07 14.29
CA ARG A 428 -29.97 11.12 13.27
C ARG A 428 -29.48 12.49 13.68
N GLU A 429 -29.21 12.68 14.96
CA GLU A 429 -28.68 13.93 15.47
C GLU A 429 -27.30 14.25 14.88
N GLU A 430 -27.10 15.50 14.47
CA GLU A 430 -25.86 15.93 13.83
C GLU A 430 -24.64 15.70 14.72
N VAL A 431 -24.76 15.89 16.03
CA VAL A 431 -23.66 15.68 16.99
C VAL A 431 -23.22 14.21 16.99
N PHE A 432 -24.16 13.27 16.95
CA PHE A 432 -23.86 11.84 16.89
C PHE A 432 -23.14 11.49 15.59
N LEU A 433 -23.66 11.94 14.44
CA LEU A 433 -23.09 11.66 13.12
C LEU A 433 -21.70 12.27 12.96
N ARG A 434 -21.48 13.49 13.41
CA ARG A 434 -20.14 14.12 13.46
C ARG A 434 -19.18 13.36 14.36
N GLY A 435 -19.66 12.81 15.48
CA GLY A 435 -18.86 11.95 16.35
C GLY A 435 -18.42 10.66 15.64
N PHE A 436 -19.31 10.04 14.88
CA PHE A 436 -19.00 8.86 14.07
C PHE A 436 -18.00 9.16 12.95
N LEU A 437 -18.24 10.22 12.18
CA LEU A 437 -17.32 10.68 11.15
C LEU A 437 -15.95 11.06 11.75
N GLY A 438 -15.94 11.66 12.94
CA GLY A 438 -14.71 11.96 13.68
C GLY A 438 -13.89 10.73 14.04
N LYS A 439 -14.54 9.61 14.38
CA LYS A 439 -13.85 8.30 14.56
C LYS A 439 -13.13 7.86 13.29
N MET A 440 -13.66 8.23 12.11
CA MET A 440 -13.07 7.95 10.80
C MET A 440 -12.19 9.09 10.27
N LEU A 441 -11.73 9.96 11.17
CA LEU A 441 -10.82 11.09 10.90
C LEU A 441 -11.42 12.23 10.07
N PHE A 442 -12.74 12.31 9.93
CA PHE A 442 -13.42 13.47 9.37
C PHE A 442 -13.79 14.45 10.48
N SER A 443 -12.96 15.44 10.72
CA SER A 443 -13.12 16.40 11.81
C SER A 443 -13.45 17.80 11.32
N GLY A 444 -14.23 18.55 12.10
CA GLY A 444 -14.56 19.94 11.80
C GLY A 444 -15.28 20.11 10.46
N GLU A 445 -14.70 20.89 9.55
CA GLU A 445 -15.24 21.16 8.22
C GLU A 445 -15.18 19.94 7.27
N GLU A 446 -14.30 18.97 7.54
CA GLU A 446 -14.21 17.76 6.71
C GLU A 446 -15.48 16.93 6.75
N ALA A 447 -16.22 16.92 7.87
CA ALA A 447 -17.51 16.26 7.97
C ALA A 447 -18.61 16.90 7.11
N LEU A 448 -18.39 18.13 6.67
CA LEU A 448 -19.31 18.89 5.81
C LEU A 448 -18.92 18.86 4.32
N LYS A 449 -17.82 18.20 3.97
CA LYS A 449 -17.45 18.00 2.55
C LYS A 449 -18.59 17.33 1.80
N SER A 450 -18.72 17.67 0.51
CA SER A 450 -19.59 16.93 -0.40
C SER A 450 -19.07 15.50 -0.59
N ALA A 451 -19.98 14.53 -0.54
CA ALA A 451 -19.68 13.12 -0.77
C ALA A 451 -19.03 12.86 -2.13
N LYS A 452 -19.33 13.66 -3.14
CA LYS A 452 -18.77 13.54 -4.50
C LYS A 452 -17.28 13.80 -4.62
N VAL A 453 -16.70 14.63 -3.75
CA VAL A 453 -15.29 15.06 -3.87
C VAL A 453 -14.31 14.20 -3.07
N LEU A 454 -14.78 13.09 -2.52
CA LEU A 454 -13.98 12.21 -1.69
C LEU A 454 -12.94 11.45 -2.52
N SER A 455 -11.72 11.33 -1.96
CA SER A 455 -10.71 10.40 -2.45
C SER A 455 -11.13 8.93 -2.20
N GLY A 456 -10.50 7.98 -2.88
CA GLY A 456 -10.78 6.55 -2.70
C GLY A 456 -10.72 6.11 -1.24
N GLY A 457 -9.65 6.47 -0.52
CA GLY A 457 -9.50 6.13 0.90
C GLY A 457 -10.52 6.82 1.82
N GLU A 458 -10.94 8.07 1.51
CA GLU A 458 -12.02 8.75 2.23
C GLU A 458 -13.36 8.04 2.00
N LYS A 459 -13.67 7.59 0.77
CA LYS A 459 -14.85 6.80 0.46
C LYS A 459 -14.89 5.50 1.28
N VAL A 460 -13.79 4.74 1.30
CA VAL A 460 -13.71 3.50 2.10
C VAL A 460 -13.93 3.79 3.58
N ARG A 461 -13.32 4.82 4.17
CA ARG A 461 -13.56 5.21 5.57
C ARG A 461 -15.01 5.60 5.83
N CYS A 462 -15.69 6.29 4.89
CA CYS A 462 -17.12 6.56 5.00
C CYS A 462 -17.95 5.27 4.97
N MET A 463 -17.63 4.33 4.07
CA MET A 463 -18.29 3.02 4.00
C MET A 463 -18.11 2.23 5.30
N LEU A 464 -16.91 2.26 5.91
CA LEU A 464 -16.69 1.66 7.23
C LEU A 464 -17.54 2.33 8.32
N SER A 465 -17.74 3.66 8.29
CA SER A 465 -18.67 4.36 9.19
C SER A 465 -20.09 3.82 9.05
N ARG A 466 -20.57 3.63 7.82
CA ARG A 466 -21.88 3.02 7.53
C ARG A 466 -21.98 1.62 8.13
N MET A 467 -20.99 0.77 7.84
CA MET A 467 -20.98 -0.60 8.35
C MET A 467 -20.99 -0.69 9.88
N MET A 468 -20.31 0.25 10.55
CA MET A 468 -20.35 0.36 12.02
C MET A 468 -21.76 0.72 12.52
N MET A 469 -22.50 1.57 11.80
CA MET A 469 -23.89 1.94 12.16
C MET A 469 -24.87 0.81 11.89
N GLU A 470 -24.63 -0.02 10.87
CA GLU A 470 -25.50 -1.16 10.52
C GLU A 470 -25.48 -2.27 11.58
N ARG A 471 -24.43 -2.33 12.42
CA ARG A 471 -24.26 -3.30 13.52
C ARG A 471 -24.50 -4.75 13.10
N ALA A 472 -23.99 -5.10 11.92
CA ALA A 472 -24.13 -6.42 11.32
C ALA A 472 -23.36 -7.49 12.11
N ASN A 473 -23.85 -8.74 12.03
CA ASN A 473 -23.15 -9.91 12.59
C ASN A 473 -22.42 -10.73 11.53
N VAL A 474 -22.60 -10.37 10.24
CA VAL A 474 -21.83 -10.89 9.10
C VAL A 474 -21.29 -9.72 8.31
N LEU A 475 -19.98 -9.68 8.12
CA LEU A 475 -19.28 -8.68 7.32
C LEU A 475 -18.81 -9.31 6.03
N MET A 476 -19.19 -8.72 4.89
CA MET A 476 -18.71 -9.08 3.56
C MET A 476 -17.80 -7.95 3.05
N LEU A 477 -16.54 -8.25 2.78
CA LEU A 477 -15.50 -7.28 2.52
C LEU A 477 -14.77 -7.63 1.21
N ASP A 478 -15.02 -6.85 0.16
CA ASP A 478 -14.39 -7.04 -1.14
C ASP A 478 -13.26 -6.03 -1.30
N GLU A 479 -12.02 -6.49 -1.23
CA GLU A 479 -10.78 -5.70 -1.28
C GLU A 479 -10.80 -4.46 -0.35
N PRO A 480 -11.06 -4.64 0.95
CA PRO A 480 -11.31 -3.53 1.87
C PRO A 480 -10.06 -2.70 2.19
N THR A 481 -8.88 -3.20 1.88
CA THR A 481 -7.60 -2.53 2.13
C THR A 481 -7.21 -1.57 1.01
N ASN A 482 -7.83 -1.69 -0.16
CA ASN A 482 -7.55 -0.80 -1.29
C ASN A 482 -7.77 0.67 -0.92
N HIS A 483 -6.81 1.51 -1.29
CA HIS A 483 -6.80 2.95 -1.02
C HIS A 483 -6.69 3.37 0.46
N LEU A 484 -6.64 2.44 1.41
CA LEU A 484 -6.40 2.76 2.82
C LEU A 484 -4.90 2.99 3.08
N ASP A 485 -4.59 3.88 4.02
CA ASP A 485 -3.23 4.02 4.53
C ASP A 485 -2.91 2.94 5.58
N LEU A 486 -1.62 2.76 5.85
CA LEU A 486 -1.12 1.77 6.80
C LEU A 486 -1.77 1.88 8.18
N GLU A 487 -2.06 3.09 8.64
CA GLU A 487 -2.73 3.37 9.90
C GLU A 487 -4.17 2.86 9.89
N SER A 488 -4.91 3.12 8.81
CA SER A 488 -6.29 2.64 8.64
C SER A 488 -6.34 1.12 8.48
N ILE A 489 -5.44 0.54 7.68
CA ILE A 489 -5.31 -0.92 7.53
C ILE A 489 -5.02 -1.58 8.88
N THR A 490 -4.08 -1.02 9.66
CA THR A 490 -3.72 -1.54 10.99
C THR A 490 -4.89 -1.48 11.96
N ALA A 491 -5.61 -0.36 12.03
CA ALA A 491 -6.78 -0.21 12.89
C ALA A 491 -7.91 -1.17 12.49
N PHE A 492 -8.13 -1.33 11.20
CA PHE A 492 -9.15 -2.24 10.65
C PHE A 492 -8.81 -3.71 10.93
N ASN A 493 -7.58 -4.11 10.66
CA ASN A 493 -7.08 -5.45 10.95
C ASN A 493 -7.29 -5.83 12.42
N ASN A 494 -6.84 -4.98 13.34
CA ASN A 494 -6.98 -5.19 14.78
C ASN A 494 -8.45 -5.32 15.22
N THR A 495 -9.35 -4.64 14.52
CA THR A 495 -10.78 -4.71 14.79
C THR A 495 -11.37 -6.01 14.29
N LEU A 496 -11.03 -6.46 13.07
CA LEU A 496 -11.53 -7.73 12.53
C LEU A 496 -11.02 -8.94 13.30
N ILE A 497 -9.77 -8.91 13.78
CA ILE A 497 -9.24 -9.98 14.66
C ILE A 497 -10.11 -10.13 15.92
N LYS A 498 -10.58 -9.02 16.50
CA LYS A 498 -11.40 -8.99 17.71
C LYS A 498 -12.90 -9.17 17.45
N PHE A 499 -13.34 -9.01 16.22
CA PHE A 499 -14.75 -9.13 15.86
C PHE A 499 -15.24 -10.57 16.08
N LYS A 500 -16.33 -10.71 16.84
CA LYS A 500 -16.92 -12.00 17.21
C LYS A 500 -17.99 -12.52 16.24
N GLY A 501 -18.27 -11.80 15.16
CA GLY A 501 -19.16 -12.22 14.06
C GLY A 501 -18.44 -13.03 13.00
N THR A 502 -19.15 -13.34 11.93
CA THR A 502 -18.61 -14.01 10.74
C THR A 502 -18.07 -12.97 9.76
N VAL A 503 -16.95 -13.24 9.14
CA VAL A 503 -16.32 -12.38 8.13
C VAL A 503 -16.08 -13.19 6.86
N LEU A 504 -16.49 -12.64 5.71
CA LEU A 504 -16.03 -13.06 4.40
C LEU A 504 -15.17 -11.94 3.84
N LEU A 505 -13.95 -12.24 3.47
CA LEU A 505 -12.92 -11.28 3.14
C LEU A 505 -12.20 -11.69 1.86
N THR A 506 -12.17 -10.81 0.85
CA THR A 506 -11.22 -10.88 -0.26
C THR A 506 -10.18 -9.80 -0.06
N THR A 507 -8.92 -10.10 -0.21
CA THR A 507 -7.86 -9.09 -0.13
C THR A 507 -6.57 -9.56 -0.80
N HIS A 508 -5.85 -8.64 -1.42
CA HIS A 508 -4.49 -8.82 -1.88
C HIS A 508 -3.45 -8.55 -0.77
N ASP A 509 -3.85 -7.89 0.33
CA ASP A 509 -2.99 -7.70 1.52
C ASP A 509 -2.81 -9.04 2.24
N HIS A 510 -1.65 -9.63 2.01
CA HIS A 510 -1.26 -10.92 2.56
C HIS A 510 -1.27 -10.95 4.10
N ALA A 511 -0.70 -9.93 4.74
CA ALA A 511 -0.66 -9.83 6.21
C ALA A 511 -2.08 -9.70 6.80
N PHE A 512 -2.99 -9.05 6.06
CA PHE A 512 -4.38 -8.91 6.45
C PHE A 512 -5.13 -10.25 6.33
N ALA A 513 -4.98 -10.97 5.20
CA ALA A 513 -5.54 -12.31 5.02
C ALA A 513 -5.05 -13.29 6.09
N GLN A 514 -3.74 -13.35 6.33
CA GLN A 514 -3.09 -14.23 7.29
C GLN A 514 -3.54 -13.97 8.74
N SER A 515 -3.66 -12.70 9.12
CA SER A 515 -3.96 -12.34 10.53
C SER A 515 -5.45 -12.43 10.89
N VAL A 516 -6.34 -12.26 9.91
CA VAL A 516 -7.81 -12.27 10.11
C VAL A 516 -8.39 -13.64 9.83
N GLY A 517 -7.97 -14.32 8.76
CA GLY A 517 -8.57 -15.55 8.26
C GLY A 517 -8.26 -16.79 9.10
N ASN A 518 -9.27 -17.62 9.34
CA ASN A 518 -9.11 -18.96 9.92
C ASN A 518 -9.54 -20.08 8.95
N ARG A 519 -10.04 -19.71 7.79
CA ARG A 519 -10.53 -20.60 6.73
C ARG A 519 -10.30 -19.94 5.38
N VAL A 520 -9.84 -20.73 4.40
CA VAL A 520 -9.65 -20.29 3.01
C VAL A 520 -10.64 -21.02 2.13
N VAL A 521 -11.37 -20.25 1.33
CA VAL A 521 -12.32 -20.74 0.32
C VAL A 521 -11.89 -20.21 -1.04
N GLU A 522 -11.31 -21.07 -1.88
CA GLU A 522 -10.90 -20.70 -3.23
C GLU A 522 -11.97 -21.06 -4.26
N LEU A 523 -12.45 -20.02 -4.94
CA LEU A 523 -13.42 -20.15 -6.04
C LEU A 523 -12.67 -20.43 -7.35
N THR A 524 -13.01 -21.53 -8.01
CA THR A 524 -12.36 -21.94 -9.25
C THR A 524 -13.38 -22.23 -10.35
N PRO A 525 -12.99 -22.21 -11.63
CA PRO A 525 -13.89 -22.55 -12.73
C PRO A 525 -14.52 -23.94 -12.62
N LYS A 526 -13.89 -24.88 -11.89
CA LYS A 526 -14.34 -26.27 -11.75
C LYS A 526 -14.90 -26.65 -10.38
N GLY A 527 -15.07 -25.68 -9.47
CA GLY A 527 -15.62 -25.93 -8.13
C GLY A 527 -14.94 -25.10 -7.04
N VAL A 528 -14.99 -25.58 -5.81
CA VAL A 528 -14.46 -24.88 -4.62
C VAL A 528 -13.37 -25.70 -3.92
N ILE A 529 -12.33 -25.02 -3.43
CA ILE A 529 -11.38 -25.59 -2.50
C ILE A 529 -11.61 -24.92 -1.15
N ASP A 530 -12.03 -25.68 -0.16
CA ASP A 530 -12.38 -25.17 1.16
C ASP A 530 -11.50 -25.83 2.22
N ARG A 531 -10.78 -25.02 3.02
CA ARG A 531 -9.85 -25.51 4.04
C ARG A 531 -9.87 -24.61 5.28
N TYR A 532 -9.98 -25.24 6.44
CA TYR A 532 -9.78 -24.60 7.75
C TYR A 532 -8.29 -24.56 8.06
N MET A 533 -7.62 -23.52 7.62
CA MET A 533 -6.19 -23.28 7.87
C MET A 533 -5.85 -21.81 7.62
N PRO A 534 -4.72 -21.29 8.19
CA PRO A 534 -4.19 -19.98 7.88
C PRO A 534 -3.84 -19.84 6.38
N PHE A 535 -3.85 -18.61 5.88
CA PHE A 535 -3.64 -18.34 4.45
C PHE A 535 -2.25 -18.78 3.96
N ASP A 536 -1.19 -18.57 4.74
CA ASP A 536 0.18 -18.97 4.39
C ASP A 536 0.31 -20.48 4.26
N ASP A 537 -0.26 -21.22 5.21
CA ASP A 537 -0.25 -22.68 5.19
C ASP A 537 -0.98 -23.20 3.95
N TYR A 538 -2.09 -22.54 3.59
CA TYR A 538 -2.86 -22.87 2.39
C TYR A 538 -2.03 -22.67 1.11
N MET A 539 -1.37 -21.55 0.98
CA MET A 539 -0.56 -21.22 -0.19
C MET A 539 0.72 -22.05 -0.29
N ALA A 540 1.27 -22.51 0.84
CA ALA A 540 2.47 -23.33 0.90
C ALA A 540 2.21 -24.83 0.64
N ASP A 541 1.00 -25.34 0.91
CA ASP A 541 0.69 -26.77 0.86
C ASP A 541 0.80 -27.35 -0.56
N ALA A 542 1.67 -28.36 -0.72
CA ALA A 542 1.94 -28.99 -2.02
C ALA A 542 0.70 -29.68 -2.62
N LYS A 543 -0.15 -30.30 -1.78
CA LYS A 543 -1.36 -31.00 -2.26
C LYS A 543 -2.40 -30.00 -2.73
N ILE A 544 -2.49 -28.86 -2.06
CA ILE A 544 -3.38 -27.78 -2.48
C ILE A 544 -2.88 -27.17 -3.80
N LYS A 545 -1.58 -26.98 -3.99
CA LYS A 545 -1.00 -26.51 -5.26
C LYS A 545 -1.34 -27.45 -6.42
N GLU A 546 -1.23 -28.77 -6.22
CA GLU A 546 -1.62 -29.76 -7.22
C GLU A 546 -3.13 -29.72 -7.52
N LEU A 547 -3.96 -29.57 -6.47
CA LEU A 547 -5.41 -29.45 -6.61
C LEU A 547 -5.79 -28.20 -7.38
N ARG A 548 -5.20 -27.06 -7.02
CA ARG A 548 -5.38 -25.77 -7.72
C ARG A 548 -5.06 -25.89 -9.20
N ALA A 549 -3.91 -26.48 -9.55
CA ALA A 549 -3.52 -26.70 -10.94
C ALA A 549 -4.57 -27.48 -11.73
N LYS A 550 -5.20 -28.50 -11.13
CA LYS A 550 -6.29 -29.28 -11.77
C LYS A 550 -7.61 -28.51 -11.89
N MET A 551 -7.90 -27.65 -10.91
CA MET A 551 -9.14 -26.91 -10.85
C MET A 551 -9.16 -25.69 -11.80
N TYR A 552 -7.99 -25.15 -12.14
CA TYR A 552 -7.83 -24.06 -13.11
C TYR A 552 -7.47 -24.54 -14.54
N ALA A 553 -6.94 -25.77 -14.72
CA ALA A 553 -6.71 -26.36 -16.02
C ALA A 553 -8.01 -26.74 -16.73
#